data_a43e38a64882d78d27a1d7113837a477
#
_entry.id   a43e38a64882d78d27a1d7113837a477
#
_cell.length_a   1.000
_cell.length_b   1.000
_cell.length_c   1.000
_cell.angle_alpha   90.00
_cell.angle_beta   90.00
_cell.angle_gamma   90.00
#
_symmetry.space_group_name_H-M   'P 1'
#
loop_
_entity.id
_entity.type
_entity.pdbx_description
1 polymer ?
#
loop_
_entity_poly.entity_id
_entity_poly.type
_entity_poly.pdbx_seq_one_letter_code
_entity_poly.pdbx_strand_id
1 'polypeptide(L)'
;VDDLIAETPSGSILLESGIGPDNGDRYFDIQIYDYEDTEADPAVEVSPAEGEWQIEIENLGSSAVTYHGWTWGVTVPGSFNNGDSNYTIGTPGTSTGAITVGSHAHRWYWGTNGSAYGYASGIFSDRNDISFFSSRGPRRDGVLKPDLTAPGQAMVSAYSQDMPEVDDIAIFDQDGMHRYTQGTSMSSPVVAGAVALLLQA
;
A
#
# COMPACT_ATOMS: atom_id res chain seq x y z
N VAL A 1 -23.92 -15.63 3.11
CA VAL A 1 -22.71 -15.13 3.74
C VAL A 1 -23.13 -14.66 5.11
N ASP A 2 -22.67 -15.32 6.14
CA ASP A 2 -22.97 -14.90 7.51
C ASP A 2 -21.76 -14.09 7.97
N ASP A 3 -21.96 -12.78 8.10
CA ASP A 3 -20.96 -11.89 8.68
C ASP A 3 -20.92 -12.18 10.18
N LEU A 4 -19.76 -12.42 10.72
CA LEU A 4 -19.54 -12.59 12.15
C LEU A 4 -18.92 -11.32 12.70
N ILE A 5 -19.60 -10.71 13.66
CA ILE A 5 -19.06 -9.60 14.44
C ILE A 5 -18.83 -10.10 15.86
N ALA A 6 -17.64 -9.89 16.39
CA ALA A 6 -17.27 -10.21 17.75
C ALA A 6 -16.57 -9.03 18.41
N GLU A 7 -17.20 -8.45 19.41
CA GLU A 7 -16.60 -7.47 20.30
C GLU A 7 -15.79 -8.19 21.37
N THR A 8 -14.56 -7.78 21.56
CA THR A 8 -13.64 -8.39 22.53
C THR A 8 -12.94 -7.30 23.33
N PRO A 9 -12.37 -7.60 24.50
CA PRO A 9 -11.54 -6.64 25.23
C PRO A 9 -10.33 -6.12 24.43
N SER A 10 -10.05 -6.69 23.28
CA SER A 10 -8.93 -6.37 22.40
C SER A 10 -9.36 -5.78 21.07
N GLY A 11 -10.55 -5.21 20.99
CA GLY A 11 -11.09 -4.63 19.77
C GLY A 11 -12.26 -5.43 19.18
N SER A 12 -12.90 -4.91 18.16
CA SER A 12 -13.95 -5.59 17.41
C SER A 12 -13.38 -6.31 16.20
N ILE A 13 -13.88 -7.50 15.92
CA ILE A 13 -13.50 -8.33 14.78
C ILE A 13 -14.72 -8.53 13.90
N LEU A 14 -14.62 -8.12 12.64
CA LEU A 14 -15.58 -8.46 11.59
C LEU A 14 -14.95 -9.50 10.68
N LEU A 15 -15.65 -10.59 10.46
CA LEU A 15 -15.29 -11.62 9.50
C LEU A 15 -16.39 -11.69 8.43
N GLU A 16 -16.02 -11.36 7.22
CA GLU A 16 -16.85 -11.56 6.04
C GLU A 16 -16.28 -12.68 5.18
N SER A 17 -17.14 -13.45 4.53
CA SER A 17 -16.70 -14.47 3.59
C SER A 17 -17.57 -14.49 2.35
N GLY A 18 -17.03 -14.89 1.23
CA GLY A 18 -17.79 -14.90 -0.01
C GLY A 18 -17.09 -15.58 -1.18
N ILE A 19 -17.69 -15.38 -2.33
CA ILE A 19 -17.13 -15.76 -3.62
C ILE A 19 -16.94 -14.51 -4.44
N GLY A 20 -15.72 -14.26 -4.89
CA GLY A 20 -15.39 -13.10 -5.71
C GLY A 20 -16.21 -13.10 -7.02
N PRO A 21 -16.96 -12.04 -7.31
CA PRO A 21 -17.86 -12.00 -8.47
C PRO A 21 -17.10 -12.08 -9.81
N ASP A 22 -15.85 -11.62 -9.82
CA ASP A 22 -15.07 -11.49 -11.05
C ASP A 22 -14.27 -12.74 -11.40
N ASN A 23 -13.92 -13.57 -10.40
CA ASN A 23 -12.99 -14.70 -10.59
C ASN A 23 -13.50 -16.01 -9.99
N GLY A 24 -14.56 -15.99 -9.20
CA GLY A 24 -15.13 -17.16 -8.54
C GLY A 24 -14.31 -17.71 -7.36
N ASP A 25 -13.25 -17.02 -6.96
CA ASP A 25 -12.45 -17.41 -5.82
C ASP A 25 -13.19 -17.19 -4.50
N ARG A 26 -12.99 -18.07 -3.55
CA ARG A 26 -13.46 -17.87 -2.18
C ARG A 26 -12.51 -16.90 -1.47
N TYR A 27 -13.09 -16.02 -0.67
CA TYR A 27 -12.32 -15.09 0.16
C TYR A 27 -12.86 -15.02 1.58
N PHE A 28 -11.97 -14.58 2.47
CA PHE A 28 -12.29 -14.07 3.80
C PHE A 28 -11.74 -12.67 3.89
N ASP A 29 -12.55 -11.75 4.41
CA ASP A 29 -12.13 -10.42 4.82
C ASP A 29 -12.22 -10.35 6.35
N ILE A 30 -11.10 -10.06 6.98
CA ILE A 30 -10.98 -10.01 8.44
C ILE A 30 -10.59 -8.58 8.79
N GLN A 31 -11.49 -7.86 9.42
CA GLN A 31 -11.27 -6.50 9.85
C GLN A 31 -11.18 -6.46 11.38
N ILE A 32 -10.18 -5.76 11.89
CA ILE A 32 -9.98 -5.51 13.30
C ILE A 32 -10.00 -4.00 13.51
N TYR A 33 -10.91 -3.52 14.32
CA TYR A 33 -11.17 -2.09 14.47
C TYR A 33 -11.62 -1.72 15.89
N ASP A 34 -11.60 -0.43 16.18
CA ASP A 34 -12.07 0.14 17.42
C ASP A 34 -13.60 -0.01 17.53
N TYR A 35 -14.09 -0.12 18.75
CA TYR A 35 -15.51 0.03 19.02
C TYR A 35 -15.73 0.82 20.31
N GLU A 36 -16.93 1.40 20.45
CA GLU A 36 -17.33 2.09 21.65
C GLU A 36 -18.12 1.13 22.56
N ASP A 37 -17.55 0.82 23.73
CA ASP A 37 -18.26 0.08 24.76
C ASP A 37 -19.25 1.03 25.45
N THR A 38 -20.49 0.98 25.00
CA THR A 38 -21.58 1.81 25.51
C THR A 38 -22.23 1.25 26.78
N GLU A 39 -21.87 0.03 27.19
CA GLU A 39 -22.31 -0.55 28.47
C GLU A 39 -21.44 -0.06 29.64
N ALA A 40 -20.24 0.46 29.35
CA ALA A 40 -19.42 1.13 30.34
C ALA A 40 -20.00 2.51 30.70
N ASP A 41 -19.85 2.94 31.95
CA ASP A 41 -20.27 4.28 32.42
C ASP A 41 -19.06 5.03 33.03
N PRO A 42 -18.50 6.04 32.35
CA PRO A 42 -18.85 6.51 31.00
C PRO A 42 -18.45 5.52 29.89
N ALA A 43 -19.05 5.66 28.71
CA ALA A 43 -18.69 4.89 27.51
C ALA A 43 -17.18 5.00 27.21
N VAL A 44 -16.56 3.90 26.82
CA VAL A 44 -15.12 3.79 26.61
C VAL A 44 -14.83 3.29 25.20
N GLU A 45 -13.94 3.96 24.48
CA GLU A 45 -13.42 3.47 23.22
C GLU A 45 -12.42 2.33 23.48
N VAL A 46 -12.67 1.18 22.87
CA VAL A 46 -11.82 0.00 22.93
C VAL A 46 -11.10 -0.14 21.62
N SER A 47 -9.80 0.11 21.64
CA SER A 47 -8.93 -0.05 20.47
C SER A 47 -8.36 -1.47 20.37
N PRO A 48 -8.03 -1.94 19.15
CA PRO A 48 -7.34 -3.20 18.96
C PRO A 48 -6.07 -3.29 19.79
N ALA A 49 -5.87 -4.43 20.43
CA ALA A 49 -4.64 -4.66 21.19
C ALA A 49 -3.43 -4.68 20.26
N GLU A 50 -2.41 -3.93 20.65
CA GLU A 50 -1.12 -4.00 19.98
C GLU A 50 -0.47 -5.38 20.17
N GLY A 51 0.26 -5.84 19.17
CA GLY A 51 1.01 -7.09 19.25
C GLY A 51 0.72 -8.06 18.12
N GLU A 52 0.93 -9.32 18.40
CA GLU A 52 0.79 -10.40 17.41
C GLU A 52 -0.63 -10.99 17.46
N TRP A 53 -1.26 -11.01 16.31
CA TRP A 53 -2.54 -11.66 16.09
C TRP A 53 -2.33 -12.94 15.30
N GLN A 54 -2.99 -14.00 15.68
CA GLN A 54 -2.92 -15.30 15.02
C GLN A 54 -4.23 -15.59 14.27
N ILE A 55 -4.10 -15.89 12.98
CA ILE A 55 -5.21 -16.35 12.14
C ILE A 55 -4.96 -17.83 11.85
N GLU A 56 -5.91 -18.68 12.21
CA GLU A 56 -5.88 -20.11 11.91
C GLU A 56 -6.89 -20.42 10.80
N ILE A 57 -6.41 -21.03 9.73
CA ILE A 57 -7.24 -21.45 8.59
C ILE A 57 -7.16 -22.96 8.45
N GLU A 58 -8.29 -23.62 8.62
CA GLU A 58 -8.40 -25.08 8.47
C GLU A 58 -9.00 -25.45 7.12
N ASN A 59 -8.32 -26.31 6.37
CA ASN A 59 -8.85 -26.92 5.17
C ASN A 59 -9.61 -28.23 5.51
N LEU A 60 -10.91 -28.17 5.50
CA LEU A 60 -11.78 -29.34 5.77
C LEU A 60 -11.93 -30.27 4.58
N GLY A 61 -11.36 -29.93 3.43
CA GLY A 61 -11.38 -30.74 2.22
C GLY A 61 -10.26 -31.80 2.20
N SER A 62 -10.37 -32.73 1.25
CA SER A 62 -9.37 -33.79 1.05
C SER A 62 -8.22 -33.42 0.11
N SER A 63 -8.31 -32.29 -0.58
CA SER A 63 -7.31 -31.81 -1.52
C SER A 63 -6.55 -30.62 -0.97
N ALA A 64 -5.26 -30.51 -1.28
CA ALA A 64 -4.48 -29.34 -0.94
C ALA A 64 -5.05 -28.09 -1.62
N VAL A 65 -5.07 -26.96 -0.89
CA VAL A 65 -5.53 -25.65 -1.36
C VAL A 65 -4.42 -24.66 -1.18
N THR A 66 -4.18 -23.83 -2.20
CA THR A 66 -3.30 -22.68 -2.10
C THR A 66 -4.15 -21.45 -1.76
N TYR A 67 -3.70 -20.67 -0.79
CA TYR A 67 -4.31 -19.39 -0.45
C TYR A 67 -3.26 -18.27 -0.47
N HIS A 68 -3.72 -17.06 -0.63
CA HIS A 68 -2.95 -15.85 -0.52
C HIS A 68 -3.62 -14.95 0.51
N GLY A 69 -2.83 -14.24 1.29
CA GLY A 69 -3.30 -13.27 2.26
C GLY A 69 -2.60 -11.94 2.05
N TRP A 70 -3.33 -10.87 2.21
CA TRP A 70 -2.80 -9.51 2.16
C TRP A 70 -3.23 -8.76 3.41
N THR A 71 -2.32 -7.98 3.94
CA THR A 71 -2.65 -7.01 4.98
C THR A 71 -2.83 -5.64 4.36
N TRP A 72 -3.75 -4.91 4.88
CA TRP A 72 -3.99 -3.54 4.51
C TRP A 72 -4.36 -2.77 5.80
N GLY A 73 -3.99 -1.51 5.89
CA GLY A 73 -4.35 -0.67 7.02
C GLY A 73 -4.29 0.80 6.64
N VAL A 74 -5.19 1.59 7.23
CA VAL A 74 -5.30 3.02 6.94
C VAL A 74 -4.33 3.81 7.82
N THR A 75 -4.17 3.42 9.07
CA THR A 75 -3.34 4.14 10.06
C THR A 75 -2.07 3.38 10.42
N VAL A 76 -2.18 2.11 10.76
CA VAL A 76 -1.04 1.24 11.06
C VAL A 76 -1.26 -0.09 10.33
N PRO A 77 -0.67 -0.28 9.15
CA PRO A 77 -0.83 -1.53 8.44
C PRO A 77 -0.16 -2.66 9.23
N GLY A 78 -0.91 -3.73 9.45
CA GLY A 78 -0.34 -4.97 9.94
C GLY A 78 0.61 -5.59 8.90
N SER A 79 1.45 -6.50 9.32
CA SER A 79 2.31 -7.28 8.45
C SER A 79 2.32 -8.76 8.87
N PHE A 80 2.50 -9.65 7.92
CA PHE A 80 2.73 -11.06 8.24
C PHE A 80 4.18 -11.29 8.66
N ASN A 81 4.40 -12.02 9.75
CA ASN A 81 5.75 -12.35 10.23
C ASN A 81 6.60 -13.08 9.17
N ASN A 82 5.96 -13.88 8.32
CA ASN A 82 6.61 -14.61 7.23
C ASN A 82 6.08 -14.19 5.84
N GLY A 83 5.60 -12.96 5.72
CA GLY A 83 5.10 -12.42 4.46
C GLY A 83 6.23 -12.20 3.45
N ASP A 84 5.88 -12.20 2.18
CA ASP A 84 6.77 -11.82 1.09
C ASP A 84 6.20 -10.66 0.27
N SER A 85 6.95 -10.20 -0.72
CA SER A 85 6.55 -9.07 -1.55
C SER A 85 5.86 -9.49 -2.86
N ASN A 86 5.62 -10.80 -3.08
CA ASN A 86 5.02 -11.28 -4.31
C ASN A 86 3.49 -11.11 -4.27
N TYR A 87 2.88 -11.07 -5.44
CA TYR A 87 1.41 -10.99 -5.59
C TYR A 87 0.79 -9.75 -4.91
N THR A 88 1.55 -8.67 -4.77
CA THR A 88 1.08 -7.47 -4.07
C THR A 88 0.47 -6.41 -4.99
N ILE A 89 0.27 -6.73 -6.27
CA ILE A 89 -0.41 -5.83 -7.21
C ILE A 89 -1.90 -5.79 -6.89
N GLY A 90 -2.39 -4.62 -6.50
CA GLY A 90 -3.81 -4.38 -6.21
C GLY A 90 -4.60 -3.90 -7.43
N THR A 91 -5.92 -3.83 -7.25
CA THR A 91 -6.85 -3.24 -8.22
C THR A 91 -6.65 -1.71 -8.26
N PRO A 92 -6.66 -1.06 -9.45
CA PRO A 92 -6.94 -1.62 -10.78
C PRO A 92 -5.69 -2.16 -11.53
N GLY A 93 -4.52 -2.20 -10.89
CA GLY A 93 -3.26 -2.63 -11.50
C GLY A 93 -3.26 -4.09 -11.96
N THR A 94 -4.18 -4.92 -11.46
CA THR A 94 -4.38 -6.29 -11.91
C THR A 94 -5.11 -6.39 -13.26
N SER A 95 -5.64 -5.30 -13.80
CA SER A 95 -6.35 -5.30 -15.10
C SER A 95 -5.40 -5.66 -16.24
N THR A 96 -5.90 -6.47 -17.18
CA THR A 96 -5.17 -6.80 -18.42
C THR A 96 -5.15 -5.64 -19.43
N GLY A 97 -6.13 -4.74 -19.36
CA GLY A 97 -6.25 -3.58 -20.23
C GLY A 97 -5.54 -2.32 -19.73
N ALA A 98 -4.95 -2.35 -18.53
CA ALA A 98 -4.24 -1.22 -17.96
C ALA A 98 -2.72 -1.40 -18.09
N ILE A 99 -2.00 -0.30 -18.32
CA ILE A 99 -0.55 -0.24 -18.14
C ILE A 99 -0.29 -0.03 -16.66
N THR A 100 0.20 -1.05 -15.99
CA THR A 100 0.52 -1.03 -14.55
C THR A 100 1.96 -0.61 -14.34
N VAL A 101 2.15 0.42 -13.54
CA VAL A 101 3.46 1.04 -13.34
C VAL A 101 3.95 0.80 -11.91
N GLY A 102 5.07 0.14 -11.78
CA GLY A 102 5.81 0.05 -10.53
C GLY A 102 6.71 1.27 -10.30
N SER A 103 7.25 1.37 -9.11
CA SER A 103 8.19 2.43 -8.74
C SER A 103 9.61 1.90 -8.67
N HIS A 104 10.58 2.66 -9.22
CA HIS A 104 11.98 2.46 -8.92
C HIS A 104 12.59 3.68 -8.24
N ALA A 105 13.66 3.45 -7.48
CA ALA A 105 14.38 4.50 -6.78
C ALA A 105 15.18 5.34 -7.78
N HIS A 106 14.79 6.59 -7.96
CA HIS A 106 15.51 7.53 -8.81
C HIS A 106 16.64 8.21 -8.04
N ARG A 107 16.36 8.60 -6.81
CA ARG A 107 17.33 9.22 -5.88
C ARG A 107 17.01 8.80 -4.45
N TRP A 108 17.99 8.95 -3.58
CA TRP A 108 17.85 8.68 -2.13
C TRP A 108 18.34 9.85 -1.29
N TYR A 109 18.64 10.96 -1.96
CA TYR A 109 19.16 12.17 -1.37
C TYR A 109 18.64 13.38 -2.16
N TRP A 110 18.29 14.43 -1.44
CA TRP A 110 17.82 15.71 -2.01
C TRP A 110 18.19 16.86 -1.10
N GLY A 111 18.27 18.09 -1.65
CA GLY A 111 18.47 19.30 -0.89
C GLY A 111 17.17 20.08 -0.74
N THR A 112 16.98 20.71 0.41
CA THR A 112 15.88 21.63 0.68
C THR A 112 16.39 22.80 1.49
N ASN A 113 16.00 24.02 1.15
CA ASN A 113 16.26 25.24 1.94
C ASN A 113 17.66 25.34 2.57
N GLY A 114 18.69 24.94 1.83
CA GLY A 114 20.08 24.97 2.31
C GLY A 114 20.51 23.77 3.16
N SER A 115 19.63 22.83 3.39
CA SER A 115 19.92 21.56 4.06
C SER A 115 19.87 20.41 3.07
N ALA A 116 20.59 19.34 3.38
CA ALA A 116 20.55 18.10 2.61
C ALA A 116 19.83 17.03 3.41
N TYR A 117 18.88 16.37 2.78
CA TYR A 117 18.14 15.26 3.34
C TYR A 117 18.34 14.01 2.50
N GLY A 118 18.21 12.88 3.12
CA GLY A 118 18.33 11.60 2.43
C GLY A 118 17.81 10.46 3.28
N TYR A 119 17.61 9.34 2.65
CA TYR A 119 17.29 8.12 3.34
C TYR A 119 18.54 7.55 4.00
N ALA A 120 18.36 6.95 5.18
CA ALA A 120 19.42 6.23 5.84
C ALA A 120 19.86 5.03 4.99
N SER A 121 21.18 4.85 4.88
CA SER A 121 21.75 3.70 4.16
C SER A 121 21.22 2.38 4.73
N GLY A 122 20.82 1.48 3.82
CA GLY A 122 20.36 0.13 4.15
C GLY A 122 18.87 -0.01 4.51
N ILE A 123 18.12 1.09 4.58
CA ILE A 123 16.67 1.03 4.84
C ILE A 123 15.85 1.11 3.55
N PHE A 124 16.42 1.69 2.49
CA PHE A 124 15.71 1.97 1.24
C PHE A 124 16.43 1.35 0.05
N SER A 125 15.69 1.24 -1.05
CA SER A 125 16.19 0.68 -2.30
C SER A 125 17.39 1.43 -2.84
N ASP A 126 18.35 0.73 -3.36
CA ASP A 126 19.47 1.31 -4.10
C ASP A 126 18.97 2.04 -5.35
N ARG A 127 19.79 2.95 -5.85
CA ARG A 127 19.43 3.74 -7.03
C ARG A 127 19.22 2.81 -8.23
N ASN A 128 18.09 2.97 -8.89
CA ASN A 128 17.55 2.19 -10.01
C ASN A 128 16.98 0.82 -9.63
N ASP A 129 17.04 0.42 -8.36
CA ASP A 129 16.30 -0.75 -7.89
C ASP A 129 14.81 -0.43 -7.70
N ILE A 130 14.00 -1.48 -7.66
CA ILE A 130 12.58 -1.33 -7.36
C ILE A 130 12.40 -0.71 -5.96
N SER A 131 11.55 0.30 -5.86
CA SER A 131 11.31 0.97 -4.59
C SER A 131 10.76 -0.02 -3.56
N PHE A 132 11.18 0.12 -2.30
CA PHE A 132 10.79 -0.79 -1.21
C PHE A 132 9.28 -0.89 -1.01
N PHE A 133 8.54 0.18 -1.33
CA PHE A 133 7.09 0.25 -1.22
C PHE A 133 6.36 -0.18 -2.51
N SER A 134 7.08 -0.43 -3.61
CA SER A 134 6.42 -0.80 -4.86
C SER A 134 5.84 -2.19 -4.79
N SER A 135 4.57 -2.31 -5.14
CA SER A 135 3.95 -3.61 -5.33
C SER A 135 4.68 -4.42 -6.41
N ARG A 136 4.73 -5.73 -6.20
CA ARG A 136 5.41 -6.70 -7.06
C ARG A 136 4.46 -7.81 -7.47
N GLY A 137 4.66 -8.27 -8.70
CA GLY A 137 3.95 -9.41 -9.25
C GLY A 137 4.64 -10.76 -8.97
N PRO A 138 4.23 -11.77 -9.72
CA PRO A 138 3.19 -11.73 -10.75
C PRO A 138 1.78 -11.56 -10.16
N ARG A 139 0.75 -11.47 -11.02
CA ARG A 139 -0.63 -11.69 -10.59
C ARG A 139 -0.81 -13.16 -10.19
N ARG A 140 -1.87 -13.48 -9.43
CA ARG A 140 -2.16 -14.87 -8.99
C ARG A 140 -2.33 -15.87 -10.14
N ASP A 141 -2.75 -15.38 -11.32
CA ASP A 141 -2.86 -16.19 -12.55
C ASP A 141 -1.54 -16.32 -13.33
N GLY A 142 -0.42 -15.82 -12.77
CA GLY A 142 0.91 -15.91 -13.34
C GLY A 142 1.24 -14.82 -14.38
N VAL A 143 0.30 -13.94 -14.71
CA VAL A 143 0.57 -12.81 -15.62
C VAL A 143 1.55 -11.84 -14.95
N LEU A 144 2.60 -11.46 -15.68
CA LEU A 144 3.59 -10.50 -15.19
C LEU A 144 2.97 -9.10 -15.09
N LYS A 145 3.06 -8.54 -13.90
CA LYS A 145 2.75 -7.16 -13.55
C LYS A 145 3.74 -6.72 -12.45
N PRO A 146 4.09 -5.43 -12.35
CA PRO A 146 3.75 -4.33 -13.26
C PRO A 146 4.34 -4.54 -14.66
N ASP A 147 3.80 -3.84 -15.66
CA ASP A 147 4.30 -3.92 -17.05
C ASP A 147 5.67 -3.26 -17.20
N LEU A 148 5.91 -2.21 -16.44
CA LEU A 148 7.16 -1.46 -16.38
C LEU A 148 7.29 -0.71 -15.06
N THR A 149 8.46 -0.11 -14.83
CA THR A 149 8.68 0.80 -13.70
C THR A 149 9.05 2.20 -14.18
N ALA A 150 8.74 3.19 -13.37
CA ALA A 150 9.19 4.57 -13.56
C ALA A 150 9.68 5.17 -12.23
N PRO A 151 10.42 6.28 -12.25
CA PRO A 151 10.81 6.98 -11.04
C PRO A 151 9.62 7.30 -10.15
N GLY A 152 9.69 6.92 -8.89
CA GLY A 152 8.61 7.18 -7.92
C GLY A 152 9.11 7.39 -6.49
N GLN A 153 10.40 7.15 -6.24
CA GLN A 153 11.03 7.42 -4.96
C GLN A 153 11.82 8.73 -5.03
N ALA A 154 11.65 9.58 -4.03
CA ALA A 154 12.26 10.90 -3.93
C ALA A 154 11.97 11.80 -5.15
N MET A 155 10.70 11.90 -5.51
CA MET A 155 10.25 12.75 -6.61
C MET A 155 10.00 14.16 -6.13
N VAL A 156 10.40 15.12 -6.94
CA VAL A 156 10.14 16.54 -6.70
C VAL A 156 9.16 17.02 -7.76
N SER A 157 8.11 17.68 -7.33
CA SER A 157 7.07 18.21 -8.20
C SER A 157 6.52 19.52 -7.66
N ALA A 158 5.68 20.19 -8.47
CA ALA A 158 5.03 21.44 -8.07
C ALA A 158 4.20 21.23 -6.79
N TYR A 159 4.22 22.23 -5.95
CA TYR A 159 3.44 22.32 -4.71
C TYR A 159 2.51 23.52 -4.77
N SER A 160 1.23 23.30 -4.52
CA SER A 160 0.24 24.39 -4.47
C SER A 160 0.34 25.14 -3.14
N GLN A 161 0.36 26.45 -3.19
CA GLN A 161 0.33 27.29 -2.00
C GLN A 161 -1.03 27.25 -1.26
N ASP A 162 -2.09 26.73 -1.90
CA ASP A 162 -3.41 26.54 -1.31
C ASP A 162 -3.51 25.22 -0.50
N MET A 163 -2.47 24.40 -0.54
CA MET A 163 -2.41 23.16 0.25
C MET A 163 -2.05 23.46 1.71
N PRO A 164 -2.51 22.64 2.66
CA PRO A 164 -2.07 22.75 4.06
C PRO A 164 -0.55 22.72 4.18
N GLU A 165 -0.03 23.38 5.19
CA GLU A 165 1.40 23.34 5.51
C GLU A 165 1.88 21.88 5.64
N VAL A 166 3.05 21.64 5.08
CA VAL A 166 3.79 20.38 5.21
C VAL A 166 5.11 20.65 5.92
N ASP A 167 5.70 19.61 6.47
CA ASP A 167 7.00 19.71 7.12
C ASP A 167 8.04 20.31 6.17
N ASP A 168 8.91 21.19 6.69
CA ASP A 168 9.97 21.85 5.94
C ASP A 168 10.84 20.89 5.14
N ILE A 169 11.04 19.67 5.64
CA ILE A 169 11.77 18.61 4.93
C ILE A 169 11.13 18.22 3.59
N ALA A 170 9.83 18.45 3.44
CA ALA A 170 9.11 18.16 2.20
C ALA A 170 9.19 19.29 1.17
N ILE A 171 9.60 20.49 1.57
CA ILE A 171 9.76 21.64 0.68
C ILE A 171 11.13 21.57 0.02
N PHE A 172 11.15 21.52 -1.30
CA PHE A 172 12.40 21.34 -2.05
C PHE A 172 13.21 22.63 -2.25
N ASP A 173 12.56 23.76 -2.43
CA ASP A 173 13.18 25.03 -2.74
C ASP A 173 12.75 26.17 -1.80
N GLN A 174 13.48 27.29 -1.88
CA GLN A 174 13.25 28.43 -0.99
C GLN A 174 11.97 29.22 -1.32
N ASP A 175 11.41 29.05 -2.51
CA ASP A 175 10.18 29.74 -2.91
C ASP A 175 8.92 28.99 -2.48
N GLY A 176 9.07 27.76 -1.95
CA GLY A 176 7.98 26.93 -1.46
C GLY A 176 7.07 26.39 -2.57
N MET A 177 7.51 26.45 -3.83
CA MET A 177 6.69 26.03 -4.97
C MET A 177 6.89 24.57 -5.38
N HIS A 178 7.85 23.88 -4.78
CA HIS A 178 8.14 22.49 -5.06
C HIS A 178 8.23 21.69 -3.76
N ARG A 179 7.70 20.49 -3.80
CA ARG A 179 7.80 19.57 -2.66
C ARG A 179 8.33 18.22 -3.09
N TYR A 180 8.97 17.57 -2.14
CA TYR A 180 9.35 16.18 -2.21
C TYR A 180 8.15 15.29 -1.88
N THR A 181 8.02 14.18 -2.60
CA THR A 181 7.08 13.11 -2.29
C THR A 181 7.55 11.79 -2.88
N GLN A 182 6.88 10.68 -2.52
CA GLN A 182 7.16 9.37 -3.09
C GLN A 182 5.90 8.52 -3.17
N GLY A 183 5.94 7.51 -4.02
CA GLY A 183 4.85 6.56 -4.24
C GLY A 183 4.78 6.11 -5.68
N THR A 184 4.10 5.00 -5.95
CA THR A 184 3.72 4.60 -7.32
C THR A 184 2.80 5.62 -7.97
N SER A 185 2.10 6.44 -7.16
CA SER A 185 1.34 7.61 -7.60
C SER A 185 2.18 8.66 -8.33
N MET A 186 3.51 8.68 -8.10
CA MET A 186 4.46 9.56 -8.80
C MET A 186 5.04 8.88 -10.03
N SER A 187 5.16 7.56 -10.04
CA SER A 187 5.62 6.80 -11.19
C SER A 187 4.59 6.77 -12.33
N SER A 188 3.33 6.63 -12.00
CA SER A 188 2.24 6.52 -12.97
C SER A 188 2.15 7.73 -13.93
N PRO A 189 2.14 8.99 -13.46
CA PRO A 189 2.10 10.17 -14.34
C PRO A 189 3.36 10.33 -15.20
N VAL A 190 4.52 9.84 -14.78
CA VAL A 190 5.72 9.83 -15.62
C VAL A 190 5.49 8.98 -16.88
N VAL A 191 4.90 7.79 -16.72
CA VAL A 191 4.56 6.92 -17.85
C VAL A 191 3.43 7.52 -18.68
N ALA A 192 2.41 8.08 -18.04
CA ALA A 192 1.32 8.75 -18.77
C ALA A 192 1.84 9.89 -19.66
N GLY A 193 2.78 10.70 -19.16
CA GLY A 193 3.44 11.73 -19.93
C GLY A 193 4.26 11.17 -21.11
N ALA A 194 4.98 10.07 -20.89
CA ALA A 194 5.72 9.40 -21.95
C ALA A 194 4.79 8.85 -23.05
N VAL A 195 3.67 8.24 -22.67
CA VAL A 195 2.65 7.77 -23.62
C VAL A 195 2.05 8.92 -24.40
N ALA A 196 1.75 10.05 -23.76
CA ALA A 196 1.23 11.24 -24.45
C ALA A 196 2.20 11.75 -25.53
N LEU A 197 3.51 11.78 -25.22
CA LEU A 197 4.53 12.14 -26.20
C LEU A 197 4.63 11.16 -27.36
N LEU A 198 4.49 9.87 -27.09
CA LEU A 198 4.48 8.84 -28.14
C LEU A 198 3.27 8.95 -29.07
N LEU A 199 2.12 9.37 -28.52
CA LEU A 199 0.91 9.56 -29.33
C LEU A 199 0.93 10.85 -30.15
N GLN A 200 1.81 11.80 -29.81
CA GLN A 200 1.98 13.04 -30.52
C GLN A 200 2.96 12.93 -31.69
N ALA A 201 3.83 11.91 -31.70
CA ALA A 201 4.84 11.68 -32.74
C ALA A 201 4.28 10.95 -33.95
#